data_76f0abcc03dce543e172f4e6d90b7e47
#
_entry.id   76f0abcc03dce543e172f4e6d90b7e47
#
_cell.length_a   1.000
_cell.length_b   1.000
_cell.length_c   1.000
_cell.angle_alpha   90.00
_cell.angle_beta   90.00
_cell.angle_gamma   90.00
#
_symmetry.space_group_name_H-M   'P 1'
#
loop_
_entity.id
_entity.type
_entity.pdbx_description
1 polymer ?
#
loop_
_entity_poly.entity_id
_entity_poly.type
_entity_poly.pdbx_seq_one_letter_code
_entity_poly.pdbx_strand_id
1 'polypeptide(L)'
;FKDCKLSIKNFNMPQLSHDVIESFSADTYMRAVGKPNLLTFSFTVRDFDQMKMYRAFSILYAAQKITYPEDSYLTLKVIKKADYINERDITIATFEKCLIDSISQVQFSNETEAQIVEFDVEMTATRYTPAAIS
;
A
#
# COMPACT_ATOMS: atom_id res chain seq x y z
N PHE A 1 -8.18 -9.82 10.27
CA PHE A 1 -7.56 -8.49 10.15
C PHE A 1 -8.58 -7.40 9.85
N LYS A 2 -9.80 -7.62 10.33
CA LYS A 2 -10.86 -6.63 10.18
C LYS A 2 -10.61 -5.46 11.13
N ASP A 3 -10.79 -4.25 10.63
CA ASP A 3 -10.77 -3.01 11.42
C ASP A 3 -9.47 -2.69 12.13
N CYS A 4 -8.35 -3.13 11.56
CA CYS A 4 -7.05 -2.80 12.11
C CYS A 4 -6.67 -1.38 11.73
N LYS A 5 -6.60 -0.51 12.72
CA LYS A 5 -6.08 0.85 12.52
C LYS A 5 -4.57 0.80 12.63
N LEU A 6 -3.92 1.04 11.51
CA LEU A 6 -2.47 1.07 11.45
C LEU A 6 -1.97 2.42 11.96
N SER A 7 -0.99 2.38 12.85
CA SER A 7 -0.25 3.59 13.20
C SER A 7 0.86 3.78 12.18
N ILE A 8 0.57 4.58 11.16
CA ILE A 8 1.48 4.79 10.05
C ILE A 8 2.19 6.12 10.22
N LYS A 9 3.52 6.09 10.16
CA LYS A 9 4.34 7.27 10.27
C LYS A 9 4.26 8.12 9.00
N ASN A 10 4.41 7.49 7.84
CA ASN A 10 4.32 8.17 6.56
C ASN A 10 3.84 7.21 5.47
N PHE A 11 3.23 7.79 4.46
CA PHE A 11 2.75 7.08 3.29
C PHE A 11 2.81 8.04 2.10
N ASN A 12 3.40 7.57 1.00
CA ASN A 12 3.42 8.31 -0.25
C ASN A 12 2.54 7.62 -1.27
N MET A 13 1.65 8.38 -1.91
CA MET A 13 0.83 7.84 -2.99
C MET A 13 1.74 7.36 -4.12
N PRO A 14 1.49 6.16 -4.67
CA PRO A 14 2.30 5.66 -5.77
C PRO A 14 2.08 6.47 -7.04
N GLN A 15 3.09 6.47 -7.90
CA GLN A 15 3.00 7.09 -9.21
C GLN A 15 2.05 6.29 -10.10
N LEU A 16 1.10 6.98 -10.72
CA LEU A 16 0.21 6.39 -11.70
C LEU A 16 0.86 6.50 -13.07
N SER A 17 1.11 5.39 -13.71
CA SER A 17 1.76 5.36 -15.02
C SER A 17 1.26 4.19 -15.86
N HIS A 18 1.45 4.32 -17.14
CA HIS A 18 1.09 3.29 -18.11
C HIS A 18 2.09 3.29 -19.26
N ASP A 19 2.13 2.20 -19.98
CA ASP A 19 2.91 2.14 -21.20
C ASP A 19 2.18 2.95 -22.28
N VAL A 20 2.95 3.55 -23.17
CA VAL A 20 2.42 4.32 -24.29
C VAL A 20 2.65 3.53 -25.56
N ILE A 21 1.59 3.33 -26.32
CA ILE A 21 1.68 2.73 -27.65
C ILE A 21 1.77 3.87 -28.66
N GLU A 22 2.84 3.92 -29.41
CA GLU A 22 3.05 4.93 -30.43
C GLU A 22 3.08 4.29 -31.82
N SER A 23 2.40 4.93 -32.76
CA SER A 23 2.49 4.58 -34.16
C SER A 23 2.64 5.84 -35.00
N PHE A 24 3.39 5.74 -36.11
CA PHE A 24 3.59 6.84 -37.05
C PHE A 24 3.03 6.42 -38.38
N SER A 25 2.09 7.21 -38.89
CA SER A 25 1.45 6.96 -40.18
C SER A 25 1.01 8.26 -40.80
N ALA A 26 1.26 8.40 -42.11
CA ALA A 26 0.86 9.57 -42.86
C ALA A 26 1.32 10.90 -42.22
N ASP A 27 2.58 10.94 -41.80
CA ASP A 27 3.21 12.10 -41.18
C ASP A 27 2.58 12.52 -39.85
N THR A 28 1.82 11.62 -39.22
CA THR A 28 1.17 11.86 -37.92
C THR A 28 1.53 10.79 -36.90
N TYR A 29 1.89 11.25 -35.71
CA TYR A 29 2.05 10.34 -34.57
C TYR A 29 0.70 10.11 -33.92
N MET A 30 0.40 8.84 -33.66
CA MET A 30 -0.75 8.45 -32.87
C MET A 30 -0.24 7.81 -31.57
N ARG A 31 -0.80 8.25 -30.46
CA ARG A 31 -0.45 7.73 -29.13
C ARG A 31 -1.69 7.15 -28.50
N ALA A 32 -1.54 5.98 -27.92
CA ALA A 32 -2.61 5.32 -27.20
C ALA A 32 -2.12 4.85 -25.83
N VAL A 33 -3.06 4.74 -24.91
CA VAL A 33 -2.77 4.23 -23.58
C VAL A 33 -2.56 2.72 -23.69
N GLY A 34 -1.39 2.27 -23.29
CA GLY A 34 -1.05 0.85 -23.25
C GLY A 34 -1.39 0.22 -21.91
N LYS A 35 -0.62 -0.79 -21.56
CA LYS A 35 -0.78 -1.53 -20.31
C LYS A 35 -0.49 -0.62 -19.11
N PRO A 36 -1.37 -0.56 -18.08
CA PRO A 36 -1.05 0.14 -16.86
C PRO A 36 0.09 -0.56 -16.12
N ASN A 37 0.98 0.23 -15.53
CA ASN A 37 2.07 -0.29 -14.73
C ASN A 37 1.58 -0.66 -13.34
N LEU A 38 2.22 -1.65 -12.74
CA LEU A 38 1.94 -2.03 -11.36
C LEU A 38 2.26 -0.87 -10.41
N LEU A 39 1.42 -0.72 -9.40
CA LEU A 39 1.58 0.34 -8.41
C LEU A 39 2.36 -0.21 -7.21
N THR A 40 3.58 0.27 -7.04
CA THR A 40 4.43 -0.12 -5.93
C THR A 40 4.49 1.03 -4.94
N PHE A 41 4.23 0.73 -3.67
CA PHE A 41 4.27 1.73 -2.62
C PHE A 41 4.82 1.13 -1.34
N SER A 42 5.28 1.99 -0.46
CA SER A 42 5.80 1.59 0.83
C SER A 42 5.26 2.53 1.91
N PHE A 43 5.18 2.02 3.11
CA PHE A 43 4.82 2.81 4.27
C PHE A 43 5.55 2.30 5.50
N THR A 44 5.74 3.22 6.46
CA THR A 44 6.39 2.91 7.72
C THR A 44 5.35 2.75 8.81
N VAL A 45 5.36 1.61 9.47
CA VAL A 45 4.45 1.29 10.56
C VAL A 45 5.16 1.48 11.89
N ARG A 46 4.51 2.17 12.82
CA ARG A 46 4.95 2.26 14.22
C ARG A 46 4.20 1.24 15.03
N ASP A 47 4.92 0.43 15.76
CA ASP A 47 4.33 -0.61 16.60
C ASP A 47 4.51 -0.25 18.07
N PHE A 48 3.40 0.03 18.73
CA PHE A 48 3.40 0.44 20.13
C PHE A 48 3.06 -0.69 21.08
N ASP A 49 2.56 -1.82 20.58
CA ASP A 49 1.97 -2.85 21.42
C ASP A 49 2.57 -4.22 21.12
N GLN A 50 3.65 -4.56 21.83
CA GLN A 50 4.26 -5.90 21.83
C GLN A 50 4.50 -6.47 20.43
N MET A 51 4.83 -5.62 19.47
CA MET A 51 5.06 -5.99 18.07
C MET A 51 3.86 -6.69 17.43
N LYS A 52 2.66 -6.33 17.86
CA LYS A 52 1.43 -6.92 17.35
C LYS A 52 1.26 -6.69 15.86
N MET A 53 1.58 -5.50 15.39
CA MET A 53 1.46 -5.17 13.97
C MET A 53 2.49 -5.91 13.12
N TYR A 54 3.73 -5.99 13.59
CA TYR A 54 4.76 -6.76 12.90
C TYR A 54 4.38 -8.24 12.79
N ARG A 55 3.88 -8.81 13.89
CA ARG A 55 3.43 -10.20 13.89
C ARG A 55 2.29 -10.43 12.92
N ALA A 56 1.35 -9.48 12.85
CA ALA A 56 0.22 -9.58 11.94
C ALA A 56 0.66 -9.52 10.47
N PHE A 57 1.54 -8.58 10.12
CA PHE A 57 2.08 -8.51 8.76
C PHE A 57 2.92 -9.73 8.40
N SER A 58 3.66 -10.27 9.36
CA SER A 58 4.43 -11.50 9.13
C SER A 58 3.53 -12.69 8.81
N ILE A 59 2.41 -12.80 9.51
CA ILE A 59 1.42 -13.85 9.25
C ILE A 59 0.82 -13.69 7.85
N LEU A 60 0.46 -12.48 7.47
CA LEU A 60 -0.07 -12.20 6.14
C LEU A 60 0.94 -12.51 5.03
N TYR A 61 2.19 -12.13 5.26
CA TYR A 61 3.26 -12.40 4.30
C TYR A 61 3.48 -13.91 4.11
N ALA A 62 3.49 -14.67 5.20
CA ALA A 62 3.65 -16.12 5.13
C ALA A 62 2.45 -16.79 4.45
N ALA A 63 1.25 -16.30 4.70
CA ALA A 63 0.03 -16.85 4.11
C ALA A 63 0.01 -16.71 2.58
N GLN A 64 0.64 -15.69 2.03
CA GLN A 64 0.68 -15.47 0.57
C GLN A 64 1.31 -16.64 -0.19
N LYS A 65 2.18 -17.41 0.45
CA LYS A 65 2.88 -18.52 -0.18
C LYS A 65 2.09 -19.82 -0.14
N ILE A 66 1.11 -19.91 0.74
CA ILE A 66 0.40 -21.16 1.03
C ILE A 66 -0.99 -21.17 0.40
N THR A 67 -1.64 -20.00 0.34
CA THR A 67 -3.00 -19.90 -0.18
C THR A 67 -2.99 -19.64 -1.70
N TYR A 68 -4.15 -19.85 -2.32
CA TYR A 68 -4.33 -19.47 -3.72
C TYR A 68 -4.18 -17.94 -3.86
N PRO A 69 -3.66 -17.47 -5.01
CA PRO A 69 -3.45 -16.02 -5.19
C PRO A 69 -4.68 -15.17 -4.93
N GLU A 70 -5.87 -15.69 -5.26
CA GLU A 70 -7.13 -15.00 -5.05
C GLU A 70 -7.44 -14.72 -3.57
N ASP A 71 -7.03 -15.66 -2.70
CA ASP A 71 -7.26 -15.56 -1.27
C ASP A 71 -6.16 -14.77 -0.55
N SER A 72 -5.03 -14.57 -1.22
CA SER A 72 -3.88 -13.89 -0.64
C SER A 72 -3.90 -12.38 -0.84
N TYR A 73 -4.76 -11.89 -1.73
CA TYR A 73 -4.80 -10.48 -2.07
C TYR A 73 -5.41 -9.66 -0.94
N LEU A 74 -4.79 -8.52 -0.70
CA LEU A 74 -5.24 -7.55 0.29
C LEU A 74 -5.83 -6.33 -0.40
N THR A 75 -6.72 -5.63 0.30
CA THR A 75 -7.28 -4.36 -0.16
C THR A 75 -6.83 -3.27 0.78
N LEU A 76 -6.27 -2.21 0.24
CA LEU A 76 -5.81 -1.06 1.01
C LEU A 76 -6.62 0.17 0.63
N LYS A 77 -7.23 0.80 1.63
CA LYS A 77 -7.92 2.08 1.44
C LYS A 77 -7.10 3.19 2.05
N VAL A 78 -6.91 4.25 1.28
CA VAL A 78 -6.28 5.48 1.77
C VAL A 78 -7.39 6.46 2.15
N ILE A 79 -7.45 6.81 3.41
CA ILE A 79 -8.49 7.67 3.96
C ILE A 79 -7.83 8.88 4.59
N LYS A 80 -8.27 10.07 4.17
CA LYS A 80 -7.93 11.30 4.88
C LYS A 80 -8.88 11.45 6.05
N LYS A 81 -8.35 11.46 7.24
CA LYS A 81 -9.15 11.62 8.45
C LYS A 81 -9.79 13.00 8.54
N ALA A 82 -10.94 13.06 9.19
CA ALA A 82 -11.60 14.31 9.49
C ALA A 82 -10.65 15.22 10.29
N ASP A 83 -10.56 16.45 9.87
CA ASP A 83 -9.74 17.45 10.52
C ASP A 83 -10.57 18.67 10.89
N TYR A 84 -9.90 19.73 11.29
CA TYR A 84 -10.56 20.97 11.71
C TYR A 84 -11.37 21.64 10.59
N ILE A 85 -10.96 21.40 9.33
CA ILE A 85 -11.61 22.00 8.16
C ILE A 85 -12.66 21.04 7.58
N ASN A 86 -12.35 19.74 7.56
CA ASN A 86 -13.22 18.72 7.00
C ASN A 86 -13.77 17.85 8.13
N GLU A 87 -15.07 17.93 8.36
CA GLU A 87 -15.73 17.23 9.46
C GLU A 87 -15.88 15.73 9.26
N ARG A 88 -15.57 15.22 8.08
CA ARG A 88 -15.76 13.80 7.72
C ARG A 88 -14.46 13.18 7.20
N ASP A 89 -14.34 11.88 7.44
CA ASP A 89 -13.32 11.10 6.78
C ASP A 89 -13.62 11.02 5.29
N ILE A 90 -12.60 11.21 4.47
CA ILE A 90 -12.73 11.18 3.01
C ILE A 90 -11.86 10.06 2.47
N THR A 91 -12.47 9.13 1.75
CA THR A 91 -11.71 8.10 1.04
C THR A 91 -11.09 8.72 -0.20
N ILE A 92 -9.77 8.60 -0.33
CA ILE A 92 -9.04 9.15 -1.47
C ILE A 92 -8.92 8.12 -2.58
N ALA A 93 -8.54 6.90 -2.22
CA ALA A 93 -8.29 5.84 -3.20
C ALA A 93 -8.37 4.47 -2.55
N THR A 94 -8.64 3.47 -3.37
CA THR A 94 -8.61 2.07 -2.96
C THR A 94 -7.65 1.31 -3.87
N PHE A 95 -6.70 0.63 -3.26
CA PHE A 95 -5.78 -0.26 -3.96
C PHE A 95 -6.23 -1.69 -3.74
N GLU A 96 -6.51 -2.38 -4.83
CA GLU A 96 -7.01 -3.75 -4.79
C GLU A 96 -5.97 -4.73 -5.29
N LYS A 97 -6.13 -5.98 -4.88
CA LYS A 97 -5.22 -7.08 -5.22
C LYS A 97 -3.79 -6.74 -4.86
N CYS A 98 -3.59 -6.32 -3.61
CA CYS A 98 -2.28 -5.99 -3.09
C CYS A 98 -1.58 -7.22 -2.54
N LEU A 99 -0.30 -7.32 -2.81
CA LEU A 99 0.57 -8.35 -2.22
C LEU A 99 1.69 -7.65 -1.47
N ILE A 100 2.11 -8.24 -0.37
CA ILE A 100 3.25 -7.75 0.40
C ILE A 100 4.52 -8.26 -0.28
N ASP A 101 5.33 -7.34 -0.77
CA ASP A 101 6.60 -7.69 -1.43
C ASP A 101 7.69 -7.95 -0.41
N SER A 102 7.77 -7.09 0.60
CA SER A 102 8.79 -7.22 1.64
C SER A 102 8.38 -6.51 2.92
N ILE A 103 8.93 -6.98 4.01
CA ILE A 103 8.85 -6.32 5.31
C ILE A 103 10.29 -6.06 5.74
N SER A 104 10.59 -4.83 6.13
CA SER A 104 11.94 -4.45 6.47
C SER A 104 12.44 -5.17 7.73
N GLN A 105 13.75 -5.17 7.87
CA GLN A 105 14.43 -5.75 9.00
C GLN A 105 14.13 -4.96 10.28
N VAL A 106 13.84 -5.66 11.35
CA VAL A 106 13.63 -5.05 12.67
C VAL A 106 14.83 -5.42 13.56
N GLN A 107 15.42 -4.40 14.15
CA GLN A 107 16.57 -4.60 15.04
C GLN A 107 16.09 -4.65 16.48
N PHE A 108 16.50 -5.70 17.18
CA PHE A 108 16.26 -5.84 18.61
C PHE A 108 17.53 -5.57 19.37
N SER A 109 17.41 -4.79 20.46
CA SER A 109 18.53 -4.51 21.35
C SER A 109 18.07 -4.62 22.78
N ASN A 110 18.86 -5.34 23.60
CA ASN A 110 18.61 -5.43 25.04
C ASN A 110 19.08 -4.18 25.79
N GLU A 111 19.81 -3.31 25.13
CA GLU A 111 20.42 -2.13 25.76
C GLU A 111 19.47 -0.92 25.83
N THR A 112 18.37 -0.97 25.10
CA THR A 112 17.44 0.16 25.02
C THR A 112 16.09 -0.24 25.59
N GLU A 113 15.64 0.48 26.61
CA GLU A 113 14.30 0.28 27.18
C GLU A 113 13.27 1.10 26.41
N ALA A 114 12.07 0.56 26.24
CA ALA A 114 10.87 1.24 25.75
C ALA A 114 11.03 1.94 24.39
N GLN A 115 11.65 1.26 23.43
CA GLN A 115 11.71 1.79 22.06
C GLN A 115 10.44 1.52 21.28
N ILE A 116 10.02 2.54 20.52
CA ILE A 116 8.99 2.37 19.50
C ILE A 116 9.61 1.60 18.35
N VAL A 117 9.03 0.47 18.00
CA VAL A 117 9.50 -0.34 16.89
C VAL A 117 8.89 0.22 15.60
N GLU A 118 9.74 0.52 14.64
CA GLU A 118 9.30 0.97 13.31
C GLU A 118 9.80 -0.03 12.27
N PHE A 119 8.96 -0.31 11.29
CA PHE A 119 9.34 -1.15 10.16
C PHE A 119 8.62 -0.67 8.91
N ASP A 120 9.23 -0.95 7.76
CA ASP A 120 8.69 -0.58 6.47
C ASP A 120 8.03 -1.79 5.82
N VAL A 121 6.87 -1.57 5.24
CA VAL A 121 6.16 -2.59 4.45
C VAL A 121 6.10 -2.10 3.02
N GLU A 122 6.55 -2.94 2.09
CA GLU A 122 6.52 -2.65 0.68
C GLU A 122 5.48 -3.55 0.01
N MET A 123 4.57 -2.95 -0.75
CA MET A 123 3.45 -3.64 -1.37
C MET A 123 3.31 -3.24 -2.83
N THR A 124 2.74 -4.14 -3.62
CA THR A 124 2.40 -3.89 -5.01
C THR A 124 0.92 -4.15 -5.21
N ALA A 125 0.23 -3.17 -5.78
CA ALA A 125 -1.18 -3.28 -6.14
C ALA A 125 -1.34 -3.45 -7.64
N THR A 126 -2.29 -4.29 -8.05
CA THR A 126 -2.58 -4.48 -9.46
C THR A 126 -3.76 -3.65 -9.94
N ARG A 127 -4.56 -3.14 -9.04
CA ARG A 127 -5.75 -2.38 -9.38
C ARG A 127 -5.89 -1.13 -8.51
N TYR A 128 -6.26 -0.05 -9.14
CA TYR A 128 -6.46 1.24 -8.49
C TYR A 128 -7.85 1.77 -8.81
N THR A 129 -8.58 2.13 -7.78
CA THR A 129 -9.89 2.74 -7.92
C THR A 129 -9.88 4.08 -7.20
N PRO A 130 -9.93 5.20 -7.94
CA PRO A 130 -10.04 6.52 -7.29
C PRO A 130 -11.43 6.67 -6.69
N ALA A 131 -11.51 7.43 -5.59
CA ALA A 131 -12.79 7.74 -4.99
C ALA A 131 -13.55 8.75 -5.85
N ALA A 132 -14.88 8.65 -5.82
CA ALA A 132 -15.72 9.60 -6.53
C ALA A 132 -15.57 11.01 -5.92
N ILE A 133 -15.59 12.01 -6.76
CA ILE A 133 -15.62 13.40 -6.34
C ILE A 133 -17.05 13.75 -5.99
N SER A 134 -17.27 14.16 -4.76
CA SER A 134 -18.61 14.51 -4.28
C SER A 134 -18.66 15.95 -3.81
#